data_bd0d4e3d3e9c609b7e9b30dc93f4d89b
#
_entry.id   bd0d4e3d3e9c609b7e9b30dc93f4d89b
#
_cell.length_a   1.000
_cell.length_b   1.000
_cell.length_c   1.000
_cell.angle_alpha   90.00
_cell.angle_beta   90.00
_cell.angle_gamma   90.00
#
_symmetry.space_group_name_H-M   'P 1'
#
loop_
_entity.id
_entity.type
_entity.pdbx_description
1 polymer ?
#
loop_
_entity_poly.entity_id
_entity_poly.type
_entity_poly.pdbx_seq_one_letter_code
_entity_poly.pdbx_strand_id
1 'polypeptide(L)'
;IAASGGSEQGRYRLSANYLNQEGAVIYTGYERASTRLNSEFKLRDNLRIGQKLNVTFDKETPISTSFNTPLQMSPLTPVYDTLGNFAGPYSNATGLNNGANVVAQQFRGRHDYNKNLRVIGDLFVEWDITPELTFKTLGAIQMRDLNGRNFNALNPEDPEPNTVNTLS
;
A
#
# COMPACT_ATOMS: atom_id res chain seq x y z
N ILE A 1 -16.54 3.35 9.77
CA ILE A 1 -17.65 2.80 10.56
C ILE A 1 -17.08 2.34 11.90
N ALA A 2 -17.82 2.56 12.99
CA ALA A 2 -17.44 2.07 14.32
C ALA A 2 -18.68 1.65 15.11
N ALA A 3 -18.51 0.60 15.92
CA ALA A 3 -19.48 0.15 16.90
C ALA A 3 -18.78 -0.04 18.25
N SER A 4 -19.43 0.34 19.32
CA SER A 4 -18.93 0.13 20.66
C SER A 4 -20.07 -0.23 21.59
N GLY A 5 -19.76 -1.03 22.60
CA GLY A 5 -20.71 -1.43 23.62
C GLY A 5 -19.97 -1.85 24.88
N GLY A 6 -20.73 -1.96 25.95
CA GLY A 6 -20.12 -2.37 27.21
C GLY A 6 -21.17 -2.55 28.29
N SER A 7 -20.72 -3.21 29.35
CA SER A 7 -21.41 -3.43 30.60
C SER A 7 -20.45 -3.17 31.76
N GLU A 8 -20.86 -3.36 33.00
CA GLU A 8 -19.97 -3.32 34.15
C GLU A 8 -18.86 -4.37 34.09
N GLN A 9 -19.05 -5.44 33.33
CA GLN A 9 -18.12 -6.57 33.23
C GLN A 9 -17.20 -6.49 32.02
N GLY A 10 -17.49 -5.66 31.01
CA GLY A 10 -16.64 -5.55 29.86
C GLY A 10 -17.07 -4.48 28.87
N ARG A 11 -16.12 -4.02 28.10
CA ARG A 11 -16.33 -3.05 27.03
C ARG A 11 -15.59 -3.45 25.79
N TYR A 12 -16.15 -3.11 24.63
CA TYR A 12 -15.50 -3.34 23.35
C TYR A 12 -15.75 -2.18 22.40
N ARG A 13 -14.85 -2.03 21.47
CA ARG A 13 -14.97 -1.13 20.33
C ARG A 13 -14.39 -1.80 19.09
N LEU A 14 -15.21 -1.95 18.07
CA LEU A 14 -14.83 -2.39 16.74
C LEU A 14 -14.92 -1.20 15.79
N SER A 15 -13.91 -1.01 14.97
CA SER A 15 -13.95 -0.03 13.89
C SER A 15 -13.37 -0.60 12.61
N ALA A 16 -13.96 -0.21 11.47
CA ALA A 16 -13.48 -0.54 10.15
C ALA A 16 -13.39 0.73 9.31
N ASN A 17 -12.35 0.81 8.50
CA ASN A 17 -12.11 1.89 7.56
C ASN A 17 -11.72 1.31 6.22
N TYR A 18 -12.21 1.90 5.14
CA TYR A 18 -11.79 1.64 3.78
C TYR A 18 -11.45 2.97 3.09
N LEU A 19 -10.32 2.99 2.42
CA LEU A 19 -9.84 4.09 1.61
C LEU A 19 -9.52 3.54 0.22
N ASN A 20 -10.02 4.21 -0.80
CA ASN A 20 -9.62 4.02 -2.19
C ASN A 20 -9.30 5.40 -2.76
N GLN A 21 -8.08 5.55 -3.27
CA GLN A 21 -7.57 6.82 -3.77
C GLN A 21 -6.84 6.59 -5.08
N GLU A 22 -7.25 7.32 -6.11
CA GLU A 22 -6.51 7.41 -7.36
C GLU A 22 -5.33 8.37 -7.18
N GLY A 23 -4.20 8.03 -7.78
CA GLY A 23 -3.01 8.87 -7.74
C GLY A 23 -3.08 10.02 -8.75
N ALA A 24 -2.24 11.02 -8.57
CA ALA A 24 -2.10 12.14 -9.51
C ALA A 24 -1.44 11.71 -10.85
N VAL A 25 -0.68 10.63 -10.84
CA VAL A 25 -0.10 10.02 -12.03
C VAL A 25 -1.06 8.97 -12.57
N ILE A 26 -1.24 8.93 -13.89
CA ILE A 26 -2.12 7.96 -14.57
C ILE A 26 -1.78 6.52 -14.13
N TYR A 27 -2.79 5.69 -13.97
CA TYR A 27 -2.67 4.27 -13.58
C TYR A 27 -2.07 4.02 -12.20
N THR A 28 -1.88 5.02 -11.36
CA THR A 28 -1.46 4.83 -9.97
C THR A 28 -2.65 4.88 -9.04
N GLY A 29 -2.55 4.17 -7.91
CA GLY A 29 -3.63 4.14 -6.94
C GLY A 29 -3.20 3.51 -5.62
N TYR A 30 -3.99 3.77 -4.61
CA TYR A 30 -3.79 3.25 -3.27
C TYR A 30 -5.13 2.82 -2.66
N GLU A 31 -5.21 1.56 -2.25
CA GLU A 31 -6.35 1.00 -1.54
C GLU A 31 -5.91 0.57 -0.15
N ARG A 32 -6.71 0.84 0.87
CA ARG A 32 -6.46 0.39 2.23
C ARG A 32 -7.74 -0.02 2.92
N ALA A 33 -7.76 -1.22 3.45
CA ALA A 33 -8.77 -1.68 4.39
C ALA A 33 -8.13 -1.87 5.77
N SER A 34 -8.74 -1.36 6.81
CA SER A 34 -8.25 -1.54 8.18
C SER A 34 -9.38 -1.83 9.15
N THR A 35 -9.10 -2.73 10.09
CA THR A 35 -10.02 -3.09 11.16
C THR A 35 -9.29 -3.00 12.48
N ARG A 36 -9.93 -2.40 13.47
CA ARG A 36 -9.42 -2.31 14.84
C ARG A 36 -10.45 -2.84 15.82
N LEU A 37 -10.03 -3.75 16.64
CA LEU A 37 -10.79 -4.30 17.75
C LEU A 37 -10.06 -3.98 19.07
N ASN A 38 -10.74 -3.30 19.97
CA ASN A 38 -10.29 -3.11 21.36
C ASN A 38 -11.35 -3.72 22.26
N SER A 39 -10.93 -4.52 23.21
CA SER A 39 -11.81 -5.08 24.23
C SER A 39 -11.12 -5.16 25.57
N GLU A 40 -11.91 -5.03 26.61
CA GLU A 40 -11.46 -5.12 28.00
C GLU A 40 -12.55 -5.81 28.81
N PHE A 41 -12.17 -6.78 29.62
CA PHE A 41 -13.07 -7.55 30.45
C PHE A 41 -12.56 -7.60 31.89
N LYS A 42 -13.49 -7.41 32.81
CA LYS A 42 -13.28 -7.59 34.25
C LYS A 42 -13.62 -9.06 34.58
N LEU A 43 -12.61 -9.88 34.73
CA LEU A 43 -12.77 -11.29 35.07
C LEU A 43 -13.17 -11.51 36.53
N ARG A 44 -12.64 -10.63 37.40
CA ARG A 44 -12.94 -10.54 38.82
C ARG A 44 -12.86 -9.08 39.24
N ASP A 45 -13.30 -8.77 40.47
CA ASP A 45 -13.25 -7.38 40.95
C ASP A 45 -11.81 -6.82 40.98
N ASN A 46 -10.82 -7.69 41.13
CA ASN A 46 -9.41 -7.33 41.17
C ASN A 46 -8.61 -7.81 39.94
N LEU A 47 -9.27 -8.30 38.87
CA LEU A 47 -8.57 -8.83 37.69
C LEU A 47 -9.21 -8.35 36.39
N ARG A 48 -8.45 -7.63 35.60
CA ARG A 48 -8.83 -7.13 34.27
C ARG A 48 -7.91 -7.68 33.21
N ILE A 49 -8.47 -8.06 32.07
CA ILE A 49 -7.73 -8.37 30.86
C ILE A 49 -8.22 -7.49 29.73
N GLY A 50 -7.34 -7.15 28.82
CA GLY A 50 -7.74 -6.41 27.64
C GLY A 50 -6.84 -6.72 26.47
N GLN A 51 -7.42 -6.54 25.28
CA GLN A 51 -6.72 -6.72 24.01
C GLN A 51 -6.95 -5.54 23.09
N LYS A 52 -5.97 -5.30 22.23
CA LYS A 52 -6.11 -4.43 21.06
C LYS A 52 -5.56 -5.17 19.87
N LEU A 53 -6.34 -5.20 18.81
CA LEU A 53 -5.95 -5.81 17.55
C LEU A 53 -6.19 -4.80 16.43
N ASN A 54 -5.18 -4.59 15.62
CA ASN A 54 -5.27 -3.79 14.40
C ASN A 54 -4.77 -4.62 13.22
N VAL A 55 -5.64 -4.82 12.24
CA VAL A 55 -5.32 -5.48 10.98
C VAL A 55 -5.48 -4.45 9.87
N THR A 56 -4.43 -4.27 9.09
CA THR A 56 -4.41 -3.36 7.94
C THR A 56 -3.93 -4.12 6.73
N PHE A 57 -4.71 -4.06 5.67
CA PHE A 57 -4.34 -4.50 4.34
C PHE A 57 -4.28 -3.28 3.44
N ASP A 58 -3.18 -3.10 2.75
CA ASP A 58 -3.03 -2.06 1.74
C ASP A 58 -2.47 -2.63 0.43
N LYS A 59 -2.90 -2.03 -0.67
CA LYS A 59 -2.44 -2.30 -2.01
C LYS A 59 -2.13 -0.98 -2.70
N GLU A 60 -0.95 -0.89 -3.26
CA GLU A 60 -0.48 0.25 -4.03
C GLU A 60 -0.18 -0.19 -5.45
N THR A 61 -0.63 0.60 -6.44
CA THR A 61 -0.11 0.54 -7.79
C THR A 61 0.94 1.64 -7.93
N PRO A 62 2.24 1.28 -7.99
CA PRO A 62 3.32 2.24 -7.91
C PRO A 62 3.50 3.05 -9.19
N ILE A 63 4.31 4.10 -9.08
CA ILE A 63 4.81 4.82 -10.25
C ILE A 63 5.89 3.96 -10.90
N SER A 64 5.72 3.65 -12.19
CA SER A 64 6.65 2.82 -12.97
C SER A 64 7.71 3.64 -13.71
N THR A 65 7.68 4.97 -13.59
CA THR A 65 8.62 5.88 -14.23
C THR A 65 9.25 6.83 -13.22
N SER A 66 10.45 7.31 -13.51
CA SER A 66 11.08 8.35 -12.70
C SER A 66 10.49 9.73 -13.02
N PHE A 67 10.31 10.59 -12.01
CA PHE A 67 9.93 12.00 -12.23
C PHE A 67 10.95 12.81 -13.01
N ASN A 68 12.21 12.38 -13.04
CA ASN A 68 13.25 13.07 -13.83
C ASN A 68 13.08 12.85 -15.34
N THR A 69 12.50 11.72 -15.76
CA THR A 69 12.34 11.39 -17.18
C THR A 69 11.43 12.39 -17.91
N PRO A 70 10.24 12.77 -17.41
CA PRO A 70 9.41 13.80 -18.05
C PRO A 70 10.10 15.15 -18.15
N LEU A 71 10.94 15.52 -17.17
CA LEU A 71 11.67 16.79 -17.18
C LEU A 71 12.77 16.86 -18.23
N GLN A 72 13.26 15.70 -18.68
CA GLN A 72 14.30 15.57 -19.70
C GLN A 72 13.72 15.41 -21.11
N MET A 73 12.41 15.17 -21.23
CA MET A 73 11.75 14.99 -22.53
C MET A 73 11.51 16.35 -23.21
N SER A 74 11.71 16.39 -24.52
CA SER A 74 11.27 17.51 -25.31
C SER A 74 9.73 17.57 -25.37
N PRO A 75 9.11 18.74 -25.16
CA PRO A 75 7.67 18.91 -25.30
C PRO A 75 7.16 18.71 -26.75
N LEU A 76 8.07 18.64 -27.72
CA LEU A 76 7.75 18.37 -29.12
C LEU A 76 7.62 16.88 -29.42
N THR A 77 7.98 15.99 -28.48
CA THR A 77 7.86 14.55 -28.66
C THR A 77 6.44 14.11 -28.37
N PRO A 78 5.71 13.57 -29.36
CA PRO A 78 4.35 13.09 -29.14
C PRO A 78 4.33 11.82 -28.27
N VAL A 79 3.22 11.58 -27.58
CA VAL A 79 3.01 10.33 -26.80
C VAL A 79 2.78 9.14 -27.74
N TYR A 80 2.10 9.36 -28.86
CA TYR A 80 1.76 8.34 -29.84
C TYR A 80 2.30 8.70 -31.22
N ASP A 81 2.69 7.70 -31.99
CA ASP A 81 3.06 7.84 -33.38
C ASP A 81 1.81 7.98 -34.29
N THR A 82 2.03 8.15 -35.60
CA THR A 82 0.95 8.27 -36.60
C THR A 82 0.13 6.99 -36.77
N LEU A 83 0.62 5.85 -36.27
CA LEU A 83 -0.05 4.56 -36.32
C LEU A 83 -0.79 4.25 -35.02
N GLY A 84 -0.68 5.13 -33.98
CA GLY A 84 -1.31 4.96 -32.69
C GLY A 84 -0.51 4.11 -31.70
N ASN A 85 0.74 3.74 -32.01
CA ASN A 85 1.64 3.11 -31.08
C ASN A 85 2.32 4.15 -30.19
N PHE A 86 2.88 3.72 -29.07
CA PHE A 86 3.70 4.65 -28.26
C PHE A 86 4.91 5.13 -29.07
N ALA A 87 5.08 6.45 -29.14
CA ALA A 87 6.20 7.04 -29.82
C ALA A 87 7.48 6.90 -29.01
N GLY A 88 8.59 6.62 -29.70
CA GLY A 88 9.92 6.57 -29.12
C GLY A 88 10.89 7.51 -29.83
N PRO A 89 12.15 7.58 -29.40
CA PRO A 89 13.14 8.45 -29.98
C PRO A 89 13.43 8.15 -31.45
N TYR A 90 13.19 6.94 -31.89
CA TYR A 90 13.44 6.49 -33.27
C TYR A 90 12.21 6.48 -34.16
N SER A 91 10.99 6.55 -33.60
CA SER A 91 9.76 6.58 -34.37
C SER A 91 9.43 7.94 -34.99
N ASN A 92 10.11 9.00 -34.54
CA ASN A 92 10.01 10.33 -35.10
C ASN A 92 11.33 10.71 -35.79
N ALA A 93 11.24 11.15 -37.02
CA ALA A 93 12.36 11.62 -37.83
C ALA A 93 13.12 12.84 -37.25
N THR A 94 12.75 13.28 -36.07
CA THR A 94 13.24 14.49 -35.44
C THR A 94 14.56 14.34 -34.68
N GLY A 95 14.95 13.12 -34.29
CA GLY A 95 16.17 12.88 -33.52
C GLY A 95 16.28 13.71 -32.20
N LEU A 96 15.16 14.28 -31.76
CA LEU A 96 15.12 15.31 -30.71
C LEU A 96 15.14 14.77 -29.29
N ASN A 97 15.06 13.46 -29.10
CA ASN A 97 14.91 12.91 -27.77
C ASN A 97 15.55 11.54 -27.62
N ASN A 98 16.34 11.36 -26.56
CA ASN A 98 16.87 10.07 -26.11
C ASN A 98 16.14 9.57 -24.86
N GLY A 99 15.00 10.12 -24.53
CA GLY A 99 14.21 9.75 -23.34
C GLY A 99 13.15 8.71 -23.64
N ALA A 100 12.93 7.83 -22.68
CA ALA A 100 11.85 6.86 -22.75
C ALA A 100 10.47 7.52 -22.67
N ASN A 101 9.47 6.93 -23.34
CA ASN A 101 8.09 7.41 -23.29
C ASN A 101 7.47 7.09 -21.90
N VAL A 102 7.33 8.11 -21.08
CA VAL A 102 6.85 7.97 -19.68
C VAL A 102 5.42 7.46 -19.58
N VAL A 103 4.57 7.78 -20.57
CA VAL A 103 3.19 7.29 -20.64
C VAL A 103 3.19 5.80 -20.97
N ALA A 104 4.05 5.36 -21.88
CA ALA A 104 4.23 3.96 -22.20
C ALA A 104 4.74 3.15 -21.02
N GLN A 105 5.75 3.65 -20.30
CA GLN A 105 6.28 3.01 -19.10
C GLN A 105 5.18 2.85 -18.04
N GLN A 106 4.44 3.91 -17.77
CA GLN A 106 3.36 3.88 -16.78
C GLN A 106 2.20 2.96 -17.23
N PHE A 107 1.87 2.94 -18.50
CA PHE A 107 0.86 2.02 -19.06
C PHE A 107 1.26 0.55 -18.89
N ARG A 108 2.54 0.22 -19.10
CA ARG A 108 3.03 -1.17 -18.92
C ARG A 108 3.05 -1.60 -17.46
N GLY A 109 3.44 -0.71 -16.56
CA GLY A 109 3.42 -0.98 -15.12
C GLY A 109 2.05 -0.87 -14.45
N ARG A 110 0.96 -0.61 -15.19
CA ARG A 110 -0.38 -0.42 -14.60
C ARG A 110 -0.94 -1.63 -13.85
N HIS A 111 -0.38 -2.80 -14.05
CA HIS A 111 -0.76 -4.04 -13.36
C HIS A 111 0.24 -4.45 -12.26
N ASP A 112 1.28 -3.66 -12.06
CA ASP A 112 2.20 -3.85 -10.96
C ASP A 112 1.54 -3.43 -9.66
N TYR A 113 1.90 -4.10 -8.59
CA TYR A 113 1.34 -3.79 -7.28
C TYR A 113 2.29 -4.15 -6.15
N ASN A 114 2.16 -3.43 -5.07
CA ASN A 114 2.69 -3.76 -3.76
C ASN A 114 1.52 -4.00 -2.80
N LYS A 115 1.47 -5.17 -2.18
CA LYS A 115 0.51 -5.51 -1.13
C LYS A 115 1.21 -5.62 0.20
N ASN A 116 0.59 -5.10 1.23
CA ASN A 116 1.13 -5.16 2.57
C ASN A 116 0.00 -5.54 3.54
N LEU A 117 0.18 -6.65 4.23
CA LEU A 117 -0.65 -7.04 5.35
C LEU A 117 0.11 -6.75 6.63
N ARG A 118 -0.48 -5.94 7.49
CA ARG A 118 0.07 -5.63 8.81
C ARG A 118 -0.91 -6.02 9.89
N VAL A 119 -0.44 -6.80 10.84
CA VAL A 119 -1.18 -7.19 12.04
C VAL A 119 -0.41 -6.69 13.25
N ILE A 120 -1.07 -5.89 14.08
CA ILE A 120 -0.51 -5.42 15.36
C ILE A 120 -1.52 -5.80 16.42
N GLY A 121 -1.06 -6.54 17.42
CA GLY A 121 -1.88 -6.98 18.55
C GLY A 121 -1.18 -6.78 19.87
N ASP A 122 -1.92 -6.40 20.88
CA ASP A 122 -1.46 -6.41 22.26
C ASP A 122 -2.51 -7.05 23.17
N LEU A 123 -2.02 -7.68 24.21
CA LEU A 123 -2.78 -8.26 25.30
C LEU A 123 -2.21 -7.76 26.59
N PHE A 124 -3.05 -7.26 27.49
CA PHE A 124 -2.62 -6.89 28.82
C PHE A 124 -3.46 -7.61 29.89
N VAL A 125 -2.80 -7.83 31.01
CA VAL A 125 -3.41 -8.31 32.24
C VAL A 125 -3.06 -7.32 33.34
N GLU A 126 -4.06 -6.90 34.10
CA GLU A 126 -3.91 -6.03 35.25
C GLU A 126 -4.59 -6.68 36.44
N TRP A 127 -3.81 -6.91 37.49
CA TRP A 127 -4.23 -7.61 38.68
C TRP A 127 -3.90 -6.79 39.94
N ASP A 128 -4.96 -6.37 40.61
CA ASP A 128 -4.85 -5.70 41.91
C ASP A 128 -4.66 -6.79 43.00
N ILE A 129 -3.42 -7.02 43.38
CA ILE A 129 -3.04 -8.06 44.39
C ILE A 129 -3.49 -7.65 45.76
N THR A 130 -3.27 -6.38 46.08
CA THR A 130 -3.80 -5.71 47.29
C THR A 130 -4.34 -4.33 46.90
N PRO A 131 -5.07 -3.61 47.77
CA PRO A 131 -5.50 -2.23 47.45
C PRO A 131 -4.36 -1.27 47.12
N GLU A 132 -3.16 -1.55 47.58
CA GLU A 132 -1.96 -0.72 47.38
C GLU A 132 -1.03 -1.26 46.27
N LEU A 133 -1.23 -2.50 45.81
CA LEU A 133 -0.32 -3.16 44.85
C LEU A 133 -1.04 -3.71 43.66
N THR A 134 -0.79 -3.09 42.51
CA THR A 134 -1.27 -3.54 41.19
C THR A 134 -0.12 -4.12 40.37
N PHE A 135 -0.30 -5.33 39.87
CA PHE A 135 0.56 -5.95 38.87
C PHE A 135 -0.02 -5.79 37.49
N LYS A 136 0.78 -5.27 36.55
CA LYS A 136 0.38 -5.12 35.15
C LYS A 136 1.43 -5.74 34.25
N THR A 137 0.98 -6.57 33.31
CA THR A 137 1.81 -7.12 32.24
C THR A 137 1.18 -6.87 30.88
N LEU A 138 2.03 -6.69 29.88
CA LEU A 138 1.64 -6.46 28.49
C LEU A 138 2.50 -7.32 27.58
N GLY A 139 1.85 -8.07 26.68
CA GLY A 139 2.49 -8.74 25.56
C GLY A 139 2.01 -8.12 24.26
N ALA A 140 2.92 -7.86 23.32
CA ALA A 140 2.59 -7.30 22.02
C ALA A 140 3.24 -8.11 20.90
N ILE A 141 2.55 -8.18 19.75
CA ILE A 141 3.04 -8.81 18.52
C ILE A 141 2.80 -7.87 17.35
N GLN A 142 3.79 -7.82 16.46
CA GLN A 142 3.65 -7.15 15.16
C GLN A 142 4.12 -8.11 14.07
N MET A 143 3.26 -8.30 13.08
CA MET A 143 3.56 -9.06 11.87
C MET A 143 3.37 -8.16 10.67
N ARG A 144 4.22 -8.34 9.67
CA ARG A 144 4.12 -7.65 8.38
C ARG A 144 4.47 -8.64 7.28
N ASP A 145 3.58 -8.76 6.31
CA ASP A 145 3.78 -9.53 5.09
C ASP A 145 3.73 -8.57 3.89
N LEU A 146 4.78 -8.60 3.08
CA LEU A 146 4.94 -7.78 1.89
C LEU A 146 4.98 -8.68 0.67
N ASN A 147 4.09 -8.43 -0.27
CA ASN A 147 4.02 -9.15 -1.54
C ASN A 147 3.93 -8.12 -2.68
N GLY A 148 4.88 -8.19 -3.60
CA GLY A 148 4.94 -7.31 -4.76
C GLY A 148 4.89 -8.11 -6.06
N ARG A 149 4.47 -7.43 -7.12
CA ARG A 149 4.58 -7.89 -8.48
C ARG A 149 5.13 -6.76 -9.33
N ASN A 150 6.19 -7.05 -10.07
CA ASN A 150 6.74 -6.15 -11.06
C ASN A 150 6.88 -6.91 -12.39
N PHE A 151 6.29 -6.38 -13.45
CA PHE A 151 6.33 -6.97 -14.78
C PHE A 151 7.00 -6.03 -15.76
N ASN A 152 8.23 -6.37 -16.16
CA ASN A 152 8.95 -5.67 -17.21
C ASN A 152 8.51 -6.21 -18.58
N ALA A 153 7.67 -5.46 -19.25
CA ALA A 153 7.19 -5.76 -20.59
C ALA A 153 8.22 -5.34 -21.65
N LEU A 154 8.05 -5.89 -22.86
CA LEU A 154 8.73 -5.39 -24.04
C LEU A 154 8.37 -3.92 -24.27
N ASN A 155 9.36 -3.11 -24.59
CA ASN A 155 9.26 -1.67 -24.79
C ASN A 155 10.03 -1.23 -26.05
N PRO A 156 9.57 -1.62 -27.24
CA PRO A 156 10.29 -1.38 -28.50
C PRO A 156 10.48 0.10 -28.84
N GLU A 157 9.76 0.98 -28.19
CA GLU A 157 9.88 2.44 -28.36
C GLU A 157 11.03 3.04 -27.53
N ASP A 158 11.60 2.30 -26.58
CA ASP A 158 12.70 2.82 -25.75
C ASP A 158 14.04 2.80 -26.51
N PRO A 159 14.99 3.70 -26.18
CA PRO A 159 16.33 3.69 -26.76
C PRO A 159 17.10 2.39 -26.53
N GLU A 160 16.86 1.78 -25.37
CA GLU A 160 17.43 0.49 -24.95
C GLU A 160 16.28 -0.47 -24.60
N PRO A 161 15.65 -1.08 -25.63
CA PRO A 161 14.45 -1.87 -25.41
C PRO A 161 14.77 -3.19 -24.70
N ASN A 162 13.86 -3.62 -23.83
CA ASN A 162 13.86 -4.98 -23.31
C ASN A 162 13.65 -5.97 -24.45
N THR A 163 14.45 -7.02 -24.48
CA THR A 163 14.34 -8.08 -25.51
C THR A 163 13.44 -9.22 -25.09
N VAL A 164 13.11 -9.32 -23.79
CA VAL A 164 12.26 -10.36 -23.21
C VAL A 164 11.36 -9.77 -22.11
N ASN A 165 10.19 -10.38 -21.94
CA ASN A 165 9.34 -10.08 -20.78
C ASN A 165 9.91 -10.75 -19.53
N THR A 166 9.92 -10.03 -18.40
CA THR A 166 10.35 -10.58 -17.10
C THR A 166 9.31 -10.28 -16.02
N LEU A 167 9.13 -11.21 -15.09
CA LEU A 167 8.30 -11.09 -13.92
C LEU A 167 9.16 -11.27 -12.67
N SER A 168 9.07 -10.35 -11.73
CA SER A 168 9.73 -10.38 -10.41
C SER A 168 8.77 -10.08 -9.27
#